data_a3d61597c1b8b704c9cedae0855515d1
#
_entry.id   a3d61597c1b8b704c9cedae0855515d1
#
_cell.length_a   1.000
_cell.length_b   1.000
_cell.length_c   1.000
_cell.angle_alpha   90.00
_cell.angle_beta   90.00
_cell.angle_gamma   90.00
#
_symmetry.space_group_name_H-M   'P 1'
#
loop_
_entity.id
_entity.type
_entity.pdbx_description
1 polymer ?
#
loop_
_entity_poly.entity_id
_entity_poly.type
_entity_poly.pdbx_seq_one_letter_code
_entity_poly.pdbx_strand_id
1 'polypeptide(L)'
;MNLIKLLGIETKEDIISNLIVGAINKSEVFRKNFLENICGINYLEYTDIKAYTRIQTLNGVPDIVIKLKSNLQDILVIIENKLRADEGYNQTKKYSSEKCISDLLKNPKISLKNKNIKTIFLYLTLIPEQVPSGEAFKNITYKDLSSKVKVDIEDKFLDRLMKDFYSVVEEFYKNLDVDKNDRILDIINENNDSTKLYIKFKKVLELYNSSNGLKIYSSGKVSAKGRESCFVKIYKENWVGDLAEQINGFYQVSENTYNIHFEPSIGMNGIISIPLHYEINPYMGQSRLKENSKKEDYEKYILRRNEIKHMIHSEIRNLNDYDIKITGRCNQIAKIDFIIDENMTVKEFINKLTLYMDKLSDIVDRALLKVK
;
A
#
# COMPACT_ATOMS: atom_id res chain seq x y z
N MET A 1 30.62 5.04 -8.80
CA MET A 1 29.54 6.01 -9.13
C MET A 1 28.35 5.22 -9.66
N ASN A 2 27.17 5.38 -9.07
CA ASN A 2 25.91 4.70 -9.47
C ASN A 2 25.15 5.60 -10.46
N LEU A 3 24.97 5.12 -11.70
CA LEU A 3 24.35 5.90 -12.78
C LEU A 3 22.84 6.13 -12.54
N ILE A 4 22.14 5.18 -11.93
CA ILE A 4 20.71 5.31 -11.61
C ILE A 4 20.48 6.50 -10.67
N LYS A 5 21.30 6.60 -9.60
CA LYS A 5 21.24 7.75 -8.66
C LYS A 5 21.70 9.06 -9.30
N LEU A 6 22.80 9.02 -10.07
CA LEU A 6 23.32 10.19 -10.74
C LEU A 6 22.29 10.84 -11.67
N LEU A 7 21.48 10.02 -12.35
CA LEU A 7 20.44 10.47 -13.27
C LEU A 7 19.10 10.76 -12.56
N GLY A 8 18.97 10.48 -11.27
CA GLY A 8 17.74 10.70 -10.51
C GLY A 8 16.55 9.88 -11.01
N ILE A 9 16.81 8.65 -11.49
CA ILE A 9 15.81 7.78 -12.11
C ILE A 9 15.41 6.58 -11.26
N GLU A 10 15.92 6.47 -10.05
CA GLU A 10 15.67 5.35 -9.13
C GLU A 10 14.21 5.15 -8.76
N THR A 11 13.37 6.17 -8.94
CA THR A 11 11.93 6.12 -8.66
C THR A 11 11.05 6.24 -9.91
N LYS A 12 11.65 6.22 -11.10
CA LYS A 12 10.94 6.38 -12.38
C LYS A 12 10.49 5.03 -12.91
N GLU A 13 9.26 4.62 -12.56
CA GLU A 13 8.65 3.32 -12.90
C GLU A 13 8.78 3.00 -14.40
N ASP A 14 8.49 3.96 -15.26
CA ASP A 14 8.60 3.81 -16.72
C ASP A 14 10.02 3.49 -17.19
N ILE A 15 11.02 4.14 -16.60
CA ILE A 15 12.43 3.94 -17.00
C ILE A 15 12.90 2.59 -16.50
N ILE A 16 12.55 2.22 -15.28
CA ILE A 16 12.91 0.90 -14.73
C ILE A 16 12.19 -0.23 -15.49
N SER A 17 10.94 -0.05 -15.89
CA SER A 17 10.24 -0.99 -16.76
C SER A 17 10.96 -1.17 -18.09
N ASN A 18 11.41 -0.07 -18.73
CA ASN A 18 12.21 -0.13 -19.96
C ASN A 18 13.54 -0.85 -19.75
N LEU A 19 14.21 -0.64 -18.61
CA LEU A 19 15.46 -1.28 -18.26
C LEU A 19 15.28 -2.81 -18.13
N ILE A 20 14.25 -3.25 -17.42
CA ILE A 20 13.90 -4.68 -17.27
C ILE A 20 13.57 -5.31 -18.62
N VAL A 21 12.74 -4.66 -19.44
CA VAL A 21 12.40 -5.13 -20.79
C VAL A 21 13.62 -5.19 -21.70
N GLY A 22 14.52 -4.21 -21.59
CA GLY A 22 15.82 -4.23 -22.27
C GLY A 22 16.65 -5.45 -21.90
N ALA A 23 16.78 -5.74 -20.60
CA ALA A 23 17.50 -6.88 -20.10
C ALA A 23 16.89 -8.23 -20.55
N ILE A 24 15.55 -8.37 -20.47
CA ILE A 24 14.84 -9.57 -20.96
C ILE A 24 15.09 -9.79 -22.46
N ASN A 25 15.07 -8.72 -23.27
CA ASN A 25 15.22 -8.84 -24.70
C ASN A 25 16.68 -9.05 -25.16
N LYS A 26 17.66 -8.52 -24.42
CA LYS A 26 19.07 -8.49 -24.83
C LYS A 26 19.95 -9.56 -24.17
N SER A 27 19.52 -10.13 -23.04
CA SER A 27 20.28 -11.16 -22.34
C SER A 27 19.48 -12.46 -22.23
N GLU A 28 20.04 -13.54 -22.74
CA GLU A 28 19.46 -14.87 -22.58
C GLU A 28 19.51 -15.32 -21.11
N VAL A 29 20.63 -15.06 -20.45
CA VAL A 29 20.83 -15.42 -19.03
C VAL A 29 19.80 -14.70 -18.17
N PHE A 30 19.62 -13.38 -18.33
CA PHE A 30 18.65 -12.61 -17.58
C PHE A 30 17.23 -13.12 -17.87
N ARG A 31 16.86 -13.27 -19.15
CA ARG A 31 15.56 -13.77 -19.59
C ARG A 31 15.23 -15.14 -19.01
N LYS A 32 16.16 -16.09 -19.11
CA LYS A 32 15.99 -17.43 -18.53
C LYS A 32 15.75 -17.36 -17.02
N ASN A 33 16.62 -16.70 -16.27
CA ASN A 33 16.47 -16.56 -14.82
C ASN A 33 15.15 -15.85 -14.43
N PHE A 34 14.75 -14.83 -15.19
CA PHE A 34 13.48 -14.11 -14.95
C PHE A 34 12.28 -15.04 -15.16
N LEU A 35 12.24 -15.78 -16.25
CA LEU A 35 11.12 -16.66 -16.57
C LEU A 35 11.04 -17.84 -15.60
N GLU A 36 12.17 -18.49 -15.28
CA GLU A 36 12.18 -19.65 -14.40
C GLU A 36 11.94 -19.26 -12.92
N ASN A 37 12.67 -18.28 -12.41
CA ASN A 37 12.68 -17.97 -10.98
C ASN A 37 11.58 -16.98 -10.53
N ILE A 38 11.08 -16.13 -11.45
CA ILE A 38 10.04 -15.14 -11.15
C ILE A 38 8.67 -15.57 -11.69
N CYS A 39 8.63 -15.96 -12.98
CA CYS A 39 7.36 -16.36 -13.60
C CYS A 39 6.98 -17.83 -13.35
N GLY A 40 7.92 -18.69 -12.96
CA GLY A 40 7.72 -20.14 -12.79
C GLY A 40 7.49 -20.86 -14.13
N ILE A 41 8.15 -20.41 -15.20
CA ILE A 41 8.02 -20.92 -16.57
C ILE A 41 9.30 -21.65 -16.95
N ASN A 42 9.20 -22.87 -17.47
CA ASN A 42 10.35 -23.56 -18.04
C ASN A 42 10.77 -22.87 -19.35
N TYR A 43 11.91 -22.17 -19.30
CA TYR A 43 12.43 -21.38 -20.44
C TYR A 43 12.59 -22.18 -21.72
N LEU A 44 13.02 -23.45 -21.64
CA LEU A 44 13.37 -24.30 -22.80
C LEU A 44 12.14 -24.70 -23.65
N GLU A 45 10.93 -24.53 -23.16
CA GLU A 45 9.70 -24.86 -23.87
C GLU A 45 9.26 -23.80 -24.90
N TYR A 46 9.94 -22.63 -24.91
CA TYR A 46 9.52 -21.47 -25.71
C TYR A 46 10.60 -21.01 -26.69
N THR A 47 10.17 -20.72 -27.92
CA THR A 47 11.08 -20.39 -29.03
C THR A 47 11.07 -18.90 -29.41
N ASP A 48 9.96 -18.19 -29.25
CA ASP A 48 9.84 -16.76 -29.53
C ASP A 48 9.40 -16.02 -28.26
N ILE A 49 10.36 -15.43 -27.58
CA ILE A 49 10.15 -14.69 -26.32
C ILE A 49 10.48 -13.23 -26.57
N LYS A 50 9.50 -12.35 -26.33
CA LYS A 50 9.68 -10.91 -26.50
C LYS A 50 8.92 -10.12 -25.44
N ALA A 51 9.59 -9.16 -24.83
CA ALA A 51 9.02 -8.24 -23.85
C ALA A 51 8.80 -6.85 -24.47
N TYR A 52 7.75 -6.19 -24.03
CA TYR A 52 7.36 -4.84 -24.45
C TYR A 52 6.94 -4.02 -23.24
N THR A 53 7.15 -2.71 -23.29
CA THR A 53 6.61 -1.78 -22.31
C THR A 53 5.36 -1.08 -22.86
N ARG A 54 4.40 -0.80 -21.97
CA ARG A 54 3.27 0.11 -22.21
C ARG A 54 2.48 -0.18 -23.48
N ILE A 55 1.97 -1.39 -23.61
CA ILE A 55 1.02 -1.71 -24.68
C ILE A 55 -0.35 -1.14 -24.32
N GLN A 56 -0.85 -0.23 -25.19
CA GLN A 56 -2.15 0.40 -25.00
C GLN A 56 -3.29 -0.61 -25.14
N THR A 57 -4.23 -0.57 -24.20
CA THR A 57 -5.51 -1.28 -24.23
C THR A 57 -6.66 -0.32 -23.90
N LEU A 58 -7.91 -0.73 -24.13
CA LEU A 58 -9.08 0.05 -23.72
C LEU A 58 -9.25 0.16 -22.20
N ASN A 59 -8.64 -0.77 -21.45
CA ASN A 59 -8.72 -0.83 -19.99
C ASN A 59 -7.48 -0.27 -19.27
N GLY A 60 -6.56 0.36 -20.02
CA GLY A 60 -5.34 0.96 -19.49
C GLY A 60 -4.09 0.46 -20.20
N VAL A 61 -2.93 0.71 -19.59
CA VAL A 61 -1.61 0.48 -20.18
C VAL A 61 -0.75 -0.30 -19.19
N PRO A 62 -0.70 -1.64 -19.25
CA PRO A 62 0.21 -2.43 -18.43
C PRO A 62 1.66 -2.02 -18.63
N ASP A 63 2.46 -1.97 -17.58
CA ASP A 63 3.84 -1.50 -17.61
C ASP A 63 4.73 -2.40 -18.47
N ILE A 64 4.60 -3.73 -18.31
CA ILE A 64 5.38 -4.72 -19.06
C ILE A 64 4.46 -5.85 -19.52
N VAL A 65 4.62 -6.24 -20.77
CA VAL A 65 3.94 -7.39 -21.36
C VAL A 65 4.98 -8.28 -22.03
N ILE A 66 5.01 -9.58 -21.68
CA ILE A 66 5.91 -10.55 -22.29
C ILE A 66 5.08 -11.61 -23.01
N LYS A 67 5.39 -11.83 -24.27
CA LYS A 67 4.85 -12.96 -25.03
C LYS A 67 5.86 -14.10 -25.07
N LEU A 68 5.34 -15.33 -24.97
CA LEU A 68 6.12 -16.55 -25.16
C LEU A 68 5.35 -17.48 -26.08
N LYS A 69 5.99 -17.96 -27.13
CA LYS A 69 5.40 -18.92 -28.08
C LYS A 69 6.00 -20.27 -27.94
N SER A 70 5.15 -21.29 -27.97
CA SER A 70 5.56 -22.68 -28.09
C SER A 70 4.61 -23.46 -29.04
N ASN A 71 4.94 -24.70 -29.29
CA ASN A 71 4.07 -25.56 -30.10
C ASN A 71 2.82 -26.05 -29.35
N LEU A 72 2.86 -26.07 -28.00
CA LEU A 72 1.81 -26.62 -27.17
C LEU A 72 0.90 -25.55 -26.56
N GLN A 73 1.48 -24.56 -25.94
CA GLN A 73 0.75 -23.51 -25.23
C GLN A 73 1.54 -22.20 -25.27
N ASP A 74 0.92 -21.14 -25.77
CA ASP A 74 1.48 -19.80 -25.70
C ASP A 74 1.25 -19.21 -24.30
N ILE A 75 2.18 -18.33 -23.84
CA ILE A 75 2.03 -17.60 -22.59
C ILE A 75 2.05 -16.09 -22.83
N LEU A 76 1.18 -15.39 -22.10
CA LEU A 76 1.17 -13.94 -21.95
C LEU A 76 1.47 -13.60 -20.50
N VAL A 77 2.58 -12.89 -20.23
CA VAL A 77 2.87 -12.37 -18.88
C VAL A 77 2.55 -10.90 -18.86
N ILE A 78 1.75 -10.47 -17.91
CA ILE A 78 1.36 -9.07 -17.68
C ILE A 78 1.92 -8.66 -16.33
N ILE A 79 2.72 -7.58 -16.32
CA ILE A 79 3.37 -7.08 -15.11
C ILE A 79 2.96 -5.63 -14.89
N GLU A 80 2.46 -5.35 -13.70
CA GLU A 80 2.35 -4.01 -13.15
C GLU A 80 3.55 -3.74 -12.26
N ASN A 81 4.21 -2.59 -12.50
CA ASN A 81 5.43 -2.21 -11.82
C ASN A 81 5.19 -1.02 -10.88
N LYS A 82 5.54 -1.18 -9.60
CA LYS A 82 5.43 -0.13 -8.59
C LYS A 82 6.73 0.01 -7.80
N LEU A 83 7.30 1.20 -7.81
CA LEU A 83 8.47 1.51 -6.99
C LEU A 83 8.05 2.16 -5.67
N ARG A 84 7.37 3.30 -5.74
CA ARG A 84 6.98 4.05 -4.54
C ARG A 84 5.51 4.49 -4.54
N ALA A 85 4.88 4.51 -5.71
CA ALA A 85 3.48 4.85 -5.83
C ALA A 85 2.60 3.67 -5.43
N ASP A 86 1.42 3.98 -4.93
CA ASP A 86 0.37 2.98 -4.74
C ASP A 86 -0.27 2.63 -6.08
N GLU A 87 -0.96 1.49 -6.13
CA GLU A 87 -1.76 1.10 -7.27
C GLU A 87 -2.85 2.13 -7.56
N GLY A 88 -3.04 2.48 -8.84
CA GLY A 88 -4.18 3.28 -9.27
C GLY A 88 -5.50 2.52 -9.03
N TYR A 89 -6.62 3.24 -8.94
CA TYR A 89 -7.93 2.67 -8.61
C TYR A 89 -8.26 1.43 -9.46
N ASN A 90 -8.27 0.25 -8.81
CA ASN A 90 -8.54 -1.05 -9.42
C ASN A 90 -7.69 -1.35 -10.67
N GLN A 91 -6.45 -0.91 -10.73
CA GLN A 91 -5.60 -0.98 -11.92
C GLN A 91 -5.31 -2.44 -12.30
N THR A 92 -4.82 -3.25 -11.38
CA THR A 92 -4.54 -4.68 -11.62
C THR A 92 -5.81 -5.50 -11.88
N LYS A 93 -6.94 -5.14 -11.23
CA LYS A 93 -8.25 -5.73 -11.51
C LYS A 93 -8.70 -5.46 -12.96
N LYS A 94 -8.43 -4.25 -13.48
CA LYS A 94 -8.71 -3.92 -14.89
C LYS A 94 -7.82 -4.71 -15.84
N TYR A 95 -6.54 -4.88 -15.49
CA TYR A 95 -5.57 -5.59 -16.33
C TYR A 95 -5.79 -7.10 -16.38
N SER A 96 -6.35 -7.70 -15.33
CA SER A 96 -6.73 -9.11 -15.32
C SER A 96 -8.09 -9.40 -15.98
N SER A 97 -8.80 -8.37 -16.48
CA SER A 97 -10.07 -8.56 -17.16
C SER A 97 -9.91 -9.23 -18.54
N GLU A 98 -10.87 -10.04 -18.93
CA GLU A 98 -10.92 -10.66 -20.28
C GLU A 98 -10.81 -9.62 -21.40
N LYS A 99 -11.41 -8.45 -21.20
CA LYS A 99 -11.35 -7.35 -22.17
C LYS A 99 -9.92 -6.85 -22.39
N CYS A 100 -9.16 -6.64 -21.31
CA CYS A 100 -7.76 -6.21 -21.41
C CYS A 100 -6.90 -7.28 -22.11
N ILE A 101 -7.06 -8.55 -21.72
CA ILE A 101 -6.36 -9.69 -22.33
C ILE A 101 -6.68 -9.77 -23.83
N SER A 102 -7.98 -9.69 -24.19
CA SER A 102 -8.40 -9.70 -25.61
C SER A 102 -7.79 -8.57 -26.43
N ASP A 103 -7.71 -7.35 -25.86
CA ASP A 103 -7.10 -6.22 -26.54
C ASP A 103 -5.58 -6.43 -26.74
N LEU A 104 -4.89 -6.97 -25.74
CA LEU A 104 -3.46 -7.32 -25.86
C LEU A 104 -3.24 -8.37 -26.96
N LEU A 105 -4.06 -9.41 -27.01
CA LEU A 105 -3.95 -10.47 -28.01
C LEU A 105 -4.21 -9.99 -29.44
N LYS A 106 -5.02 -8.96 -29.62
CA LYS A 106 -5.25 -8.29 -30.93
C LYS A 106 -4.09 -7.38 -31.34
N ASN A 107 -3.21 -7.03 -30.42
CA ASN A 107 -2.10 -6.14 -30.73
C ASN A 107 -1.07 -6.85 -31.65
N PRO A 108 -0.68 -6.25 -32.79
CA PRO A 108 0.27 -6.88 -33.72
C PRO A 108 1.62 -7.26 -33.12
N LYS A 109 2.06 -6.54 -32.08
CA LYS A 109 3.31 -6.86 -31.37
C LYS A 109 3.23 -8.18 -30.59
N ILE A 110 2.06 -8.54 -30.06
CA ILE A 110 1.84 -9.76 -29.30
C ILE A 110 1.67 -10.95 -30.24
N SER A 111 0.72 -10.91 -31.17
CA SER A 111 0.56 -11.89 -32.25
C SER A 111 0.72 -13.36 -31.83
N LEU A 112 0.06 -13.76 -30.73
CA LEU A 112 -0.03 -15.15 -30.28
C LEU A 112 -1.08 -15.87 -31.15
N LYS A 113 -0.79 -17.08 -31.62
CA LYS A 113 -1.63 -17.81 -32.58
C LYS A 113 -2.28 -19.06 -31.99
N ASN A 114 -1.78 -19.54 -30.86
CA ASN A 114 -2.30 -20.74 -30.21
C ASN A 114 -3.71 -20.45 -29.64
N LYS A 115 -4.63 -21.41 -29.76
CA LYS A 115 -5.95 -21.28 -29.12
C LYS A 115 -5.88 -21.42 -27.60
N ASN A 116 -4.82 -22.08 -27.10
CA ASN A 116 -4.58 -22.27 -25.68
C ASN A 116 -3.51 -21.27 -25.22
N ILE A 117 -3.96 -20.16 -24.62
CA ILE A 117 -3.06 -19.12 -24.09
C ILE A 117 -3.23 -19.10 -22.57
N LYS A 118 -2.12 -19.30 -21.85
CA LYS A 118 -2.05 -19.10 -20.41
C LYS A 118 -1.62 -17.67 -20.12
N THR A 119 -2.34 -16.98 -19.22
CA THR A 119 -1.94 -15.65 -18.76
C THR A 119 -1.39 -15.71 -17.36
N ILE A 120 -0.27 -15.03 -17.12
CA ILE A 120 0.38 -14.90 -15.81
C ILE A 120 0.41 -13.42 -15.46
N PHE A 121 0.00 -13.09 -14.23
CA PHE A 121 -0.06 -11.73 -13.74
C PHE A 121 0.92 -11.56 -12.59
N LEU A 122 1.79 -10.54 -12.70
CA LEU A 122 2.79 -10.22 -11.67
C LEU A 122 2.65 -8.76 -11.25
N TYR A 123 2.63 -8.54 -9.95
CA TYR A 123 2.73 -7.23 -9.34
C TYR A 123 4.13 -7.06 -8.78
N LEU A 124 4.99 -6.34 -9.51
CA LEU A 124 6.39 -6.12 -9.13
C LEU A 124 6.46 -4.83 -8.31
N THR A 125 6.82 -4.96 -7.03
CA THR A 125 6.83 -3.83 -6.12
C THR A 125 8.12 -3.69 -5.31
N LEU A 126 8.49 -2.44 -4.97
CA LEU A 126 9.57 -2.17 -4.02
C LEU A 126 9.10 -2.37 -2.57
N ILE A 127 7.82 -2.19 -2.29
CA ILE A 127 7.22 -2.24 -0.95
C ILE A 127 6.55 -3.61 -0.76
N PRO A 128 7.10 -4.50 0.10
CA PRO A 128 6.60 -5.88 0.25
C PRO A 128 5.12 -5.96 0.64
N GLU A 129 4.63 -4.96 1.37
CA GLU A 129 3.27 -4.91 1.93
C GLU A 129 2.22 -4.36 0.96
N GLN A 130 2.63 -3.87 -0.22
CA GLN A 130 1.66 -3.48 -1.24
C GLN A 130 0.97 -4.71 -1.81
N VAL A 131 -0.36 -4.70 -1.80
CA VAL A 131 -1.21 -5.77 -2.31
C VAL A 131 -1.97 -5.27 -3.54
N PRO A 132 -1.90 -5.98 -4.67
CA PRO A 132 -2.68 -5.62 -5.86
C PRO A 132 -4.19 -5.81 -5.62
N SER A 133 -5.02 -4.95 -6.22
CA SER A 133 -6.49 -5.08 -6.16
C SER A 133 -7.01 -6.28 -6.99
N GLY A 134 -6.23 -6.76 -7.93
CA GLY A 134 -6.57 -7.91 -8.79
C GLY A 134 -6.05 -9.21 -8.18
N GLU A 135 -6.95 -10.08 -7.72
CA GLU A 135 -6.62 -11.38 -7.08
C GLU A 135 -5.76 -12.30 -7.97
N ALA A 136 -5.83 -12.15 -9.28
CA ALA A 136 -5.02 -12.92 -10.23
C ALA A 136 -3.53 -12.53 -10.20
N PHE A 137 -3.18 -11.36 -9.66
CA PHE A 137 -1.82 -10.88 -9.62
C PHE A 137 -1.04 -11.48 -8.46
N LYS A 138 0.10 -12.11 -8.78
CA LYS A 138 1.06 -12.59 -7.79
C LYS A 138 2.01 -11.44 -7.41
N ASN A 139 2.14 -11.16 -6.12
CA ASN A 139 3.07 -10.17 -5.61
C ASN A 139 4.52 -10.69 -5.69
N ILE A 140 5.40 -9.90 -6.26
CA ILE A 140 6.86 -10.14 -6.38
C ILE A 140 7.56 -8.85 -5.95
N THR A 141 8.56 -8.98 -5.08
CA THR A 141 9.33 -7.81 -4.67
C THR A 141 10.56 -7.60 -5.56
N TYR A 142 11.06 -6.38 -5.59
CA TYR A 142 12.35 -6.10 -6.21
C TYR A 142 13.52 -6.79 -5.49
N LYS A 143 13.36 -7.13 -4.20
CA LYS A 143 14.30 -8.00 -3.47
C LYS A 143 14.34 -9.41 -4.07
N ASP A 144 13.16 -9.97 -4.40
CA ASP A 144 13.08 -11.25 -5.10
C ASP A 144 13.75 -11.18 -6.47
N LEU A 145 13.46 -10.11 -7.22
CA LEU A 145 14.06 -9.91 -8.54
C LEU A 145 15.60 -9.87 -8.45
N SER A 146 16.16 -9.01 -7.58
CA SER A 146 17.62 -8.85 -7.47
C SER A 146 18.34 -10.08 -6.93
N SER A 147 17.69 -10.85 -6.06
CA SER A 147 18.29 -12.06 -5.47
C SER A 147 18.20 -13.30 -6.38
N LYS A 148 17.16 -13.40 -7.21
CA LYS A 148 16.86 -14.60 -8.02
C LYS A 148 17.27 -14.47 -9.49
N VAL A 149 17.45 -13.25 -10.01
CA VAL A 149 17.74 -12.99 -11.42
C VAL A 149 19.12 -12.36 -11.57
N LYS A 150 20.06 -13.15 -12.08
CA LYS A 150 21.44 -12.69 -12.29
C LYS A 150 21.51 -11.68 -13.43
N VAL A 151 22.34 -10.65 -13.24
CA VAL A 151 22.67 -9.68 -14.28
C VAL A 151 23.96 -10.09 -14.94
N ASP A 152 23.83 -10.58 -16.16
CA ASP A 152 24.94 -10.90 -17.05
C ASP A 152 24.47 -10.58 -18.49
N ILE A 153 24.82 -9.37 -18.96
CA ILE A 153 24.32 -8.81 -20.20
C ILE A 153 25.51 -8.43 -21.08
N GLU A 154 25.51 -8.88 -22.32
CA GLU A 154 26.59 -8.60 -23.29
C GLU A 154 26.75 -7.09 -23.55
N ASP A 155 25.64 -6.36 -23.67
CA ASP A 155 25.63 -4.91 -23.75
C ASP A 155 26.13 -4.31 -22.42
N LYS A 156 27.38 -3.84 -22.41
CA LYS A 156 28.07 -3.37 -21.21
C LYS A 156 27.38 -2.15 -20.55
N PHE A 157 26.70 -1.33 -21.33
CA PHE A 157 25.99 -0.18 -20.75
C PHE A 157 24.72 -0.64 -20.04
N LEU A 158 23.94 -1.52 -20.64
CA LEU A 158 22.75 -2.10 -20.05
C LEU A 158 23.10 -2.96 -18.83
N ASP A 159 24.17 -3.76 -18.90
CA ASP A 159 24.70 -4.54 -17.77
C ASP A 159 25.01 -3.63 -16.57
N ARG A 160 25.72 -2.54 -16.83
CA ARG A 160 26.06 -1.56 -15.80
C ARG A 160 24.81 -0.91 -15.18
N LEU A 161 23.85 -0.48 -15.98
CA LEU A 161 22.63 0.13 -15.48
C LEU A 161 21.82 -0.84 -14.62
N MET A 162 21.71 -2.12 -15.03
CA MET A 162 21.01 -3.15 -14.24
C MET A 162 21.71 -3.42 -12.90
N LYS A 163 23.02 -3.52 -12.89
CA LYS A 163 23.81 -3.70 -11.65
C LYS A 163 23.68 -2.48 -10.73
N ASP A 164 23.75 -1.28 -11.28
CA ASP A 164 23.54 -0.04 -10.53
C ASP A 164 22.11 0.04 -9.94
N PHE A 165 21.11 -0.41 -10.70
CA PHE A 165 19.74 -0.51 -10.19
C PHE A 165 19.61 -1.55 -9.07
N TYR A 166 20.20 -2.74 -9.21
CA TYR A 166 20.21 -3.74 -8.14
C TYR A 166 20.89 -3.23 -6.87
N SER A 167 21.99 -2.48 -7.02
CA SER A 167 22.62 -1.81 -5.88
C SER A 167 21.70 -0.81 -5.18
N VAL A 168 20.87 -0.07 -5.93
CA VAL A 168 19.84 0.82 -5.34
C VAL A 168 18.77 0.03 -4.59
N VAL A 169 18.33 -1.10 -5.17
CA VAL A 169 17.37 -2.00 -4.53
C VAL A 169 17.93 -2.57 -3.23
N GLU A 170 19.17 -3.08 -3.25
CA GLU A 170 19.84 -3.62 -2.06
C GLU A 170 19.98 -2.57 -0.96
N GLU A 171 20.41 -1.36 -1.32
CA GLU A 171 20.51 -0.24 -0.38
C GLU A 171 19.15 0.17 0.19
N PHE A 172 18.07 0.09 -0.63
CA PHE A 172 16.72 0.34 -0.13
C PHE A 172 16.32 -0.65 0.96
N TYR A 173 16.58 -1.95 0.76
CA TYR A 173 16.22 -2.98 1.73
C TYR A 173 17.18 -3.08 2.92
N LYS A 174 18.37 -2.48 2.81
CA LYS A 174 19.32 -2.44 3.91
C LYS A 174 18.72 -1.63 5.08
N ASN A 175 18.81 -2.20 6.29
CA ASN A 175 18.33 -1.57 7.52
C ASN A 175 16.82 -1.29 7.56
N LEU A 176 15.98 -2.10 6.87
CA LEU A 176 14.53 -2.03 7.03
C LEU A 176 14.01 -2.82 8.23
N ASP A 177 14.82 -3.67 8.84
CA ASP A 177 14.42 -4.42 10.01
C ASP A 177 14.38 -3.50 11.24
N VAL A 178 13.45 -3.78 12.14
CA VAL A 178 13.21 -3.03 13.37
C VAL A 178 13.25 -4.00 14.54
N ASP A 179 14.12 -3.70 15.51
CA ASP A 179 14.19 -4.45 16.77
C ASP A 179 13.48 -3.66 17.90
N LYS A 180 13.00 -4.39 18.93
CA LYS A 180 12.32 -3.79 20.09
C LYS A 180 13.23 -2.88 20.91
N ASN A 181 14.53 -3.05 20.80
CA ASN A 181 15.54 -2.25 21.50
C ASN A 181 16.05 -1.07 20.67
N ASP A 182 15.67 -0.98 19.39
CA ASP A 182 16.00 0.17 18.56
C ASP A 182 15.39 1.44 19.15
N ARG A 183 16.08 2.57 18.98
CA ARG A 183 15.51 3.86 19.38
C ARG A 183 14.51 4.34 18.34
N ILE A 184 13.35 4.82 18.78
CA ILE A 184 12.34 5.38 17.88
C ILE A 184 12.91 6.53 17.04
N LEU A 185 13.77 7.37 17.61
CA LEU A 185 14.39 8.47 16.89
C LEU A 185 15.27 8.00 15.73
N ASP A 186 15.94 6.86 15.84
CA ASP A 186 16.74 6.33 14.73
C ASP A 186 15.85 5.87 13.57
N ILE A 187 14.66 5.36 13.88
CA ILE A 187 13.64 5.00 12.87
C ILE A 187 13.10 6.25 12.16
N ILE A 188 12.90 7.35 12.90
CA ILE A 188 12.35 8.61 12.38
C ILE A 188 13.41 9.39 11.61
N ASN A 189 14.66 9.44 12.10
CA ASN A 189 15.72 10.28 11.58
C ASN A 189 16.47 9.71 10.36
N GLU A 190 16.29 8.47 10.00
CA GLU A 190 16.89 7.88 8.79
C GLU A 190 16.47 8.56 7.45
N ASN A 191 15.97 9.86 7.44
CA ASN A 191 14.80 10.00 6.63
C ASN A 191 14.59 11.23 5.83
N ASN A 192 15.23 11.23 4.76
CA ASN A 192 14.70 11.85 3.56
C ASN A 192 13.89 10.86 2.68
N ASP A 193 13.53 9.67 3.21
CA ASP A 193 12.82 8.61 2.46
C ASP A 193 11.52 8.20 3.16
N SER A 194 10.41 8.85 2.79
CA SER A 194 9.07 8.58 3.33
C SER A 194 8.62 7.12 3.16
N THR A 195 9.12 6.43 2.15
CA THR A 195 8.77 5.02 1.92
C THR A 195 9.44 4.11 2.94
N LYS A 196 10.72 4.33 3.25
CA LYS A 196 11.40 3.60 4.32
C LYS A 196 10.77 3.88 5.68
N LEU A 197 10.47 5.17 5.95
CA LEU A 197 9.77 5.55 7.17
C LEU A 197 8.44 4.82 7.32
N TYR A 198 7.65 4.75 6.25
CA TYR A 198 6.39 4.02 6.22
C TYR A 198 6.58 2.53 6.56
N ILE A 199 7.53 1.85 5.90
CA ILE A 199 7.77 0.42 6.13
C ILE A 199 8.22 0.18 7.58
N LYS A 200 9.18 0.97 8.08
CA LYS A 200 9.68 0.83 9.44
C LYS A 200 8.60 1.12 10.49
N PHE A 201 7.83 2.19 10.31
CA PHE A 201 6.75 2.53 11.23
C PHE A 201 5.66 1.45 11.26
N LYS A 202 5.32 0.88 10.10
CA LYS A 202 4.42 -0.27 10.04
C LYS A 202 4.97 -1.45 10.82
N LYS A 203 6.26 -1.82 10.63
CA LYS A 203 6.91 -2.88 11.40
C LYS A 203 6.92 -2.61 12.90
N VAL A 204 7.14 -1.35 13.32
CA VAL A 204 6.98 -0.97 14.73
C VAL A 204 5.59 -1.30 15.24
N LEU A 205 4.55 -0.91 14.48
CA LEU A 205 3.17 -1.14 14.89
C LEU A 205 2.76 -2.62 14.82
N GLU A 206 3.38 -3.44 13.98
CA GLU A 206 3.19 -4.90 13.95
C GLU A 206 3.71 -5.59 15.21
N LEU A 207 4.56 -4.94 15.99
CA LEU A 207 4.97 -5.39 17.32
C LEU A 207 3.91 -5.09 18.41
N TYR A 208 2.89 -4.29 18.07
CA TYR A 208 1.75 -4.02 18.93
C TYR A 208 0.89 -5.28 19.09
N ASN A 209 0.58 -5.62 20.31
CA ASN A 209 -0.28 -6.74 20.65
C ASN A 209 -1.28 -6.31 21.71
N SER A 210 -2.53 -6.15 21.34
CA SER A 210 -3.60 -5.74 22.23
C SER A 210 -4.28 -6.95 22.87
N SER A 211 -4.47 -6.89 24.21
CA SER A 211 -5.34 -7.82 24.93
C SER A 211 -6.83 -7.55 24.68
N ASN A 212 -7.19 -6.35 24.19
CA ASN A 212 -8.56 -5.85 24.07
C ASN A 212 -9.19 -6.08 22.68
N GLY A 213 -8.61 -6.91 21.82
CA GLY A 213 -9.17 -7.24 20.51
C GLY A 213 -8.96 -6.19 19.41
N LEU A 214 -8.15 -5.16 19.67
CA LEU A 214 -7.72 -4.21 18.63
C LEU A 214 -6.77 -4.90 17.65
N LYS A 215 -7.01 -4.73 16.35
CA LYS A 215 -6.21 -5.33 15.26
C LYS A 215 -5.82 -4.28 14.22
N ILE A 216 -4.70 -4.50 13.56
CA ILE A 216 -4.26 -3.69 12.41
C ILE A 216 -5.01 -4.19 11.17
N TYR A 217 -5.68 -3.29 10.44
CA TYR A 217 -6.46 -3.63 9.24
C TYR A 217 -5.91 -3.03 7.96
N SER A 218 -5.43 -1.82 8.00
CA SER A 218 -4.88 -1.16 6.81
C SER A 218 -3.81 -0.16 7.17
N SER A 219 -3.00 0.17 6.20
CA SER A 219 -1.95 1.17 6.31
C SER A 219 -1.80 1.93 5.00
N GLY A 220 -1.23 3.12 5.04
CA GLY A 220 -1.04 3.92 3.85
C GLY A 220 -0.14 5.13 4.07
N LYS A 221 0.06 5.88 2.99
CA LYS A 221 0.75 7.17 2.99
C LYS A 221 -0.24 8.25 2.57
N VAL A 222 -0.17 9.41 3.21
CA VAL A 222 -0.97 10.58 2.86
C VAL A 222 -0.03 11.76 2.64
N SER A 223 -0.20 12.43 1.51
CA SER A 223 0.45 13.71 1.25
C SER A 223 -0.59 14.82 1.38
N ALA A 224 -0.42 15.67 2.38
CA ALA A 224 -1.27 16.82 2.61
C ALA A 224 -0.42 18.10 2.76
N LYS A 225 -0.71 19.12 1.96
CA LYS A 225 0.02 20.41 1.99
C LYS A 225 1.53 20.27 1.88
N GLY A 226 2.01 19.37 1.01
CA GLY A 226 3.44 19.12 0.79
C GLY A 226 4.15 18.37 1.92
N ARG A 227 3.39 17.81 2.88
CA ARG A 227 3.94 16.95 3.94
C ARG A 227 3.42 15.54 3.75
N GLU A 228 4.34 14.59 3.71
CA GLU A 228 4.00 13.17 3.72
C GLU A 228 3.88 12.68 5.16
N SER A 229 2.90 11.85 5.41
CA SER A 229 2.73 11.11 6.66
C SER A 229 2.33 9.68 6.38
N CYS A 230 2.79 8.78 7.24
CA CYS A 230 2.41 7.38 7.20
C CYS A 230 1.39 7.12 8.30
N PHE A 231 0.39 6.30 8.02
CA PHE A 231 -0.64 5.95 8.99
C PHE A 231 -0.96 4.46 8.97
N VAL A 232 -1.53 3.99 10.08
CA VAL A 232 -2.05 2.64 10.21
C VAL A 232 -3.42 2.72 10.89
N LYS A 233 -4.42 1.98 10.38
CA LYS A 233 -5.75 1.91 11.00
C LYS A 233 -5.83 0.70 11.92
N ILE A 234 -6.20 0.96 13.18
CA ILE A 234 -6.32 -0.05 14.24
C ILE A 234 -7.70 0.08 14.88
N TYR A 235 -8.48 -1.01 14.85
CA TYR A 235 -9.83 -1.01 15.42
C TYR A 235 -10.28 -2.42 15.82
N LYS A 236 -11.43 -2.51 16.50
CA LYS A 236 -12.14 -3.76 16.78
C LYS A 236 -13.20 -4.02 15.71
N GLU A 237 -13.52 -5.27 15.42
CA GLU A 237 -14.54 -5.63 14.43
C GLU A 237 -15.90 -4.99 14.73
N ASN A 238 -16.29 -4.91 16.01
CA ASN A 238 -17.54 -4.29 16.46
C ASN A 238 -17.55 -2.75 16.41
N TRP A 239 -16.45 -2.11 16.01
CA TRP A 239 -16.37 -0.67 15.80
C TRP A 239 -16.69 -0.26 14.34
N VAL A 240 -16.99 -1.23 13.52
CA VAL A 240 -17.34 -1.02 12.11
C VAL A 240 -18.81 -1.33 11.94
N GLY A 241 -19.54 -0.36 11.40
CA GLY A 241 -20.93 -0.52 11.01
C GLY A 241 -21.06 -0.91 9.53
N ASP A 242 -22.20 -0.56 8.95
CA ASP A 242 -22.54 -0.89 7.58
C ASP A 242 -21.61 -0.23 6.55
N LEU A 243 -21.53 -0.81 5.36
CA LEU A 243 -20.86 -0.20 4.22
C LEU A 243 -21.82 0.75 3.50
N ALA A 244 -21.37 1.97 3.17
CA ALA A 244 -22.09 2.84 2.25
C ALA A 244 -21.98 2.31 0.82
N GLU A 245 -23.09 1.85 0.28
CA GLU A 245 -23.18 1.41 -1.12
C GLU A 245 -23.55 2.60 -2.03
N GLN A 246 -23.07 2.58 -3.26
CA GLN A 246 -23.44 3.57 -4.25
C GLN A 246 -24.54 3.02 -5.16
N ILE A 247 -25.74 3.60 -5.09
CA ILE A 247 -26.89 3.24 -5.92
C ILE A 247 -27.31 4.46 -6.73
N ASN A 248 -27.37 4.34 -8.05
CA ASN A 248 -27.74 5.41 -8.98
C ASN A 248 -26.96 6.73 -8.78
N GLY A 249 -25.68 6.63 -8.45
CA GLY A 249 -24.80 7.78 -8.25
C GLY A 249 -24.84 8.38 -6.83
N PHE A 250 -25.76 7.94 -5.96
CA PHE A 250 -25.87 8.37 -4.57
C PHE A 250 -25.37 7.30 -3.61
N TYR A 251 -24.69 7.75 -2.54
CA TYR A 251 -24.29 6.86 -1.47
C TYR A 251 -25.47 6.65 -0.51
N GLN A 252 -25.78 5.39 -0.25
CA GLN A 252 -26.71 4.97 0.78
C GLN A 252 -26.01 5.07 2.13
N VAL A 253 -26.36 6.09 2.89
CA VAL A 253 -25.77 6.37 4.20
C VAL A 253 -26.83 6.20 5.26
N SER A 254 -26.50 5.55 6.35
CA SER A 254 -27.36 5.43 7.53
C SER A 254 -26.60 5.87 8.78
N GLU A 255 -27.27 5.93 9.89
CA GLU A 255 -26.69 6.14 11.21
C GLU A 255 -25.67 5.05 11.58
N ASN A 256 -25.75 3.86 10.97
CA ASN A 256 -24.85 2.74 11.20
C ASN A 256 -23.71 2.66 10.18
N THR A 257 -23.62 3.60 9.24
CA THR A 257 -22.57 3.60 8.20
C THR A 257 -21.30 4.27 8.71
N TYR A 258 -20.56 3.61 9.60
CA TYR A 258 -19.38 4.21 10.23
C TYR A 258 -18.22 3.23 10.42
N ASN A 259 -17.03 3.77 10.63
CA ASN A 259 -15.84 3.10 11.11
C ASN A 259 -15.18 3.97 12.19
N ILE A 260 -15.07 3.44 13.41
CA ILE A 260 -14.30 4.08 14.48
C ILE A 260 -12.95 3.38 14.53
N HIS A 261 -11.86 4.16 14.49
CA HIS A 261 -10.52 3.57 14.50
C HIS A 261 -9.49 4.54 15.07
N PHE A 262 -8.43 3.97 15.62
CA PHE A 262 -7.19 4.70 15.83
C PHE A 262 -6.41 4.77 14.52
N GLU A 263 -5.78 5.92 14.29
CA GLU A 263 -4.93 6.12 13.12
C GLU A 263 -3.54 6.62 13.54
N PRO A 264 -2.72 5.77 14.22
CA PRO A 264 -1.34 6.11 14.51
C PRO A 264 -0.66 6.60 13.24
N SER A 265 -0.09 7.79 13.31
CA SER A 265 0.57 8.43 12.17
C SER A 265 1.89 9.05 12.59
N ILE A 266 2.86 8.97 11.68
CA ILE A 266 4.15 9.59 11.84
C ILE A 266 4.38 10.57 10.68
N GLY A 267 4.67 11.82 11.02
CA GLY A 267 5.05 12.83 10.03
C GLY A 267 6.55 12.85 9.79
N MET A 268 6.97 13.32 8.62
CA MET A 268 8.38 13.53 8.29
C MET A 268 9.12 14.50 9.24
N ASN A 269 8.38 15.22 10.07
CA ASN A 269 8.92 16.09 11.12
C ASN A 269 9.14 15.36 12.46
N GLY A 270 9.00 14.04 12.50
CA GLY A 270 9.20 13.23 13.69
C GLY A 270 8.07 13.28 14.72
N ILE A 271 6.96 13.97 14.43
CA ILE A 271 5.80 13.98 15.32
C ILE A 271 4.98 12.72 15.12
N ILE A 272 4.77 11.96 16.18
CA ILE A 272 3.85 10.82 16.22
C ILE A 272 2.56 11.27 16.89
N SER A 273 1.46 11.05 16.19
CA SER A 273 0.11 11.36 16.67
C SER A 273 -0.77 10.12 16.57
N ILE A 274 -1.65 9.92 17.54
CA ILE A 274 -2.62 8.83 17.56
C ILE A 274 -4.02 9.43 17.67
N PRO A 275 -4.60 9.84 16.56
CA PRO A 275 -5.99 10.27 16.55
C PRO A 275 -6.93 9.06 16.63
N LEU A 276 -8.05 9.27 17.35
CA LEU A 276 -9.25 8.43 17.29
C LEU A 276 -10.24 9.10 16.33
N HIS A 277 -10.59 8.41 15.27
CA HIS A 277 -11.49 8.90 14.22
C HIS A 277 -12.87 8.23 14.27
N TYR A 278 -13.88 8.96 13.85
CA TYR A 278 -15.19 8.47 13.43
C TYR A 278 -15.37 8.88 11.98
N GLU A 279 -15.34 7.93 11.08
CA GLU A 279 -15.42 8.16 9.65
C GLU A 279 -16.56 7.35 9.04
N ILE A 280 -17.01 7.76 7.86
CA ILE A 280 -17.90 6.92 7.07
C ILE A 280 -17.15 5.67 6.55
N ASN A 281 -17.87 4.58 6.40
CA ASN A 281 -17.35 3.31 5.89
C ASN A 281 -17.93 2.98 4.50
N PRO A 282 -17.14 2.95 3.40
CA PRO A 282 -15.70 3.26 3.33
C PRO A 282 -15.43 4.77 3.45
N TYR A 283 -14.18 5.12 3.76
CA TYR A 283 -13.79 6.52 3.94
C TYR A 283 -14.12 7.40 2.73
N MET A 284 -14.71 8.52 3.01
CA MET A 284 -15.04 9.57 2.04
C MET A 284 -14.93 10.96 2.68
N GLY A 285 -14.39 11.91 1.94
CA GLY A 285 -14.36 13.31 2.39
C GLY A 285 -15.77 13.85 2.61
N GLN A 286 -15.97 14.60 3.69
CA GLN A 286 -17.29 15.05 4.14
C GLN A 286 -18.05 15.88 3.09
N SER A 287 -17.38 16.76 2.34
CA SER A 287 -18.00 17.53 1.27
C SER A 287 -18.59 16.61 0.21
N ARG A 288 -17.80 15.64 -0.25
CA ARG A 288 -18.23 14.66 -1.23
C ARG A 288 -19.40 13.79 -0.72
N LEU A 289 -19.33 13.39 0.55
CA LEU A 289 -20.41 12.63 1.18
C LEU A 289 -21.71 13.44 1.19
N LYS A 290 -21.66 14.71 1.61
CA LYS A 290 -22.81 15.60 1.67
C LYS A 290 -23.43 15.85 0.29
N GLU A 291 -22.61 16.01 -0.74
CA GLU A 291 -23.05 16.26 -2.12
C GLU A 291 -23.68 15.02 -2.78
N ASN A 292 -23.22 13.83 -2.42
CA ASN A 292 -23.61 12.58 -3.07
C ASN A 292 -24.47 11.65 -2.18
N SER A 293 -25.05 12.16 -1.10
CA SER A 293 -26.02 11.44 -0.26
C SER A 293 -27.35 12.18 -0.22
N LYS A 294 -28.43 11.47 0.12
CA LYS A 294 -29.70 12.14 0.44
C LYS A 294 -29.53 12.97 1.70
N LYS A 295 -30.07 14.17 1.71
CA LYS A 295 -29.91 15.12 2.82
C LYS A 295 -30.33 14.52 4.17
N GLU A 296 -31.47 13.85 4.22
CA GLU A 296 -31.99 13.23 5.44
C GLU A 296 -31.07 12.13 5.99
N ASP A 297 -30.52 11.29 5.12
CA ASP A 297 -29.61 10.20 5.50
C ASP A 297 -28.28 10.76 6.01
N TYR A 298 -27.76 11.79 5.33
CA TYR A 298 -26.57 12.50 5.78
C TYR A 298 -26.77 13.15 7.16
N GLU A 299 -27.92 13.78 7.40
CA GLU A 299 -28.24 14.43 8.68
C GLU A 299 -28.33 13.40 9.82
N LYS A 300 -28.93 12.23 9.60
CA LYS A 300 -28.96 11.12 10.57
C LYS A 300 -27.56 10.62 10.90
N TYR A 301 -26.72 10.41 9.88
CA TYR A 301 -25.31 10.02 10.08
C TYR A 301 -24.56 11.06 10.93
N ILE A 302 -24.72 12.35 10.64
CA ILE A 302 -24.08 13.43 11.40
C ILE A 302 -24.56 13.50 12.84
N LEU A 303 -25.86 13.34 13.07
CA LEU A 303 -26.45 13.30 14.40
C LEU A 303 -25.84 12.17 15.22
N ARG A 304 -25.85 10.95 14.70
CA ARG A 304 -25.29 9.77 15.34
C ARG A 304 -23.80 9.94 15.67
N ARG A 305 -23.01 10.42 14.72
CA ARG A 305 -21.60 10.73 14.94
C ARG A 305 -21.40 11.68 16.12
N ASN A 306 -22.21 12.75 16.16
CA ASN A 306 -22.10 13.77 17.21
C ASN A 306 -22.50 13.22 18.59
N GLU A 307 -23.50 12.36 18.67
CA GLU A 307 -23.90 11.66 19.89
C GLU A 307 -22.76 10.79 20.45
N ILE A 308 -22.22 9.90 19.61
CA ILE A 308 -21.09 9.04 20.01
C ILE A 308 -19.89 9.88 20.44
N LYS A 309 -19.56 10.90 19.64
CA LYS A 309 -18.48 11.85 19.94
C LYS A 309 -18.68 12.54 21.30
N HIS A 310 -19.87 13.01 21.57
CA HIS A 310 -20.19 13.67 22.85
C HIS A 310 -20.02 12.73 24.04
N MET A 311 -20.47 11.49 23.93
CA MET A 311 -20.31 10.49 24.99
C MET A 311 -18.84 10.18 25.26
N ILE A 312 -18.07 9.95 24.20
CA ILE A 312 -16.63 9.71 24.32
C ILE A 312 -15.92 10.91 24.96
N HIS A 313 -16.28 12.14 24.56
CA HIS A 313 -15.71 13.35 25.16
C HIS A 313 -16.05 13.49 26.65
N SER A 314 -17.24 13.12 27.07
CA SER A 314 -17.65 13.14 28.48
C SER A 314 -16.82 12.15 29.31
N GLU A 315 -16.66 10.93 28.81
CA GLU A 315 -15.85 9.91 29.47
C GLU A 315 -14.36 10.32 29.55
N ILE A 316 -13.79 10.88 28.48
CA ILE A 316 -12.39 11.37 28.48
C ILE A 316 -12.18 12.47 29.52
N ARG A 317 -13.12 13.42 29.65
CA ARG A 317 -13.03 14.48 30.69
C ARG A 317 -12.98 13.89 32.09
N ASN A 318 -13.72 12.81 32.35
CA ASN A 318 -13.75 12.14 33.63
C ASN A 318 -12.46 11.38 33.96
N LEU A 319 -11.64 11.05 32.94
CA LEU A 319 -10.33 10.38 33.16
C LEU A 319 -9.29 11.29 33.82
N ASN A 320 -9.45 12.62 33.72
CA ASN A 320 -8.44 13.61 34.13
C ASN A 320 -7.03 13.34 33.56
N ASP A 321 -6.98 12.78 32.34
CA ASP A 321 -5.74 12.45 31.65
C ASP A 321 -5.40 13.59 30.67
N TYR A 322 -4.42 14.40 31.03
CA TYR A 322 -4.03 15.60 30.27
C TYR A 322 -3.34 15.31 28.95
N ASP A 323 -2.87 14.08 28.73
CA ASP A 323 -2.23 13.68 27.48
C ASP A 323 -3.25 13.45 26.37
N ILE A 324 -4.50 13.14 26.72
CA ILE A 324 -5.59 12.92 25.77
C ILE A 324 -6.27 14.25 25.44
N LYS A 325 -6.06 14.72 24.22
CA LYS A 325 -6.64 15.97 23.72
C LYS A 325 -7.95 15.72 23.01
N ILE A 326 -9.03 16.28 23.52
CA ILE A 326 -10.32 16.32 22.83
C ILE A 326 -10.19 17.26 21.63
N THR A 327 -10.72 16.86 20.47
CA THR A 327 -10.61 17.67 19.26
C THR A 327 -11.97 18.13 18.74
N GLY A 328 -12.01 19.36 18.22
CA GLY A 328 -13.19 19.92 17.54
C GLY A 328 -13.32 19.55 16.07
N ARG A 329 -12.36 18.81 15.51
CA ARG A 329 -12.36 18.43 14.09
C ARG A 329 -13.50 17.48 13.78
N CYS A 330 -13.99 17.54 12.54
CA CYS A 330 -15.17 16.83 12.08
C CYS A 330 -15.14 15.33 12.36
N ASN A 331 -14.15 14.63 11.84
CA ASN A 331 -14.03 13.18 11.95
C ASN A 331 -13.17 12.73 13.14
N GLN A 332 -12.35 13.61 13.69
CA GLN A 332 -11.48 13.28 14.80
C GLN A 332 -12.20 13.51 16.12
N ILE A 333 -12.22 12.50 16.97
CA ILE A 333 -12.85 12.55 18.30
C ILE A 333 -11.86 13.06 19.34
N ALA A 334 -10.69 12.39 19.39
CA ALA A 334 -9.63 12.69 20.34
C ALA A 334 -8.29 12.42 19.67
N LYS A 335 -7.21 12.87 20.28
CA LYS A 335 -5.85 12.51 19.87
C LYS A 335 -4.91 12.50 21.06
N ILE A 336 -3.83 11.75 20.88
CA ILE A 336 -2.65 11.77 21.73
C ILE A 336 -1.47 12.16 20.85
N ASP A 337 -0.65 13.10 21.31
CA ASP A 337 0.60 13.45 20.66
C ASP A 337 1.76 12.94 21.51
N PHE A 338 2.62 12.12 20.93
CA PHE A 338 3.80 11.60 21.62
C PHE A 338 4.97 12.57 21.50
N ILE A 339 5.51 12.96 22.64
CA ILE A 339 6.85 13.54 22.72
C ILE A 339 7.80 12.35 22.88
N ILE A 340 8.69 12.18 21.90
CA ILE A 340 9.65 11.10 21.90
C ILE A 340 10.88 11.56 22.66
N ASP A 341 11.22 10.83 23.72
CA ASP A 341 12.48 10.95 24.42
C ASP A 341 13.63 10.47 23.53
N GLU A 342 14.81 11.10 23.64
CA GLU A 342 16.00 10.75 22.84
C GLU A 342 16.39 9.29 22.95
N ASN A 343 16.12 8.66 24.08
CA ASN A 343 16.48 7.27 24.37
C ASN A 343 15.30 6.30 24.31
N MET A 344 14.09 6.79 23.97
CA MET A 344 12.90 5.94 23.92
C MET A 344 13.08 4.80 22.93
N THR A 345 12.99 3.57 23.43
CA THR A 345 13.03 2.37 22.59
C THR A 345 11.68 2.09 21.93
N VAL A 346 11.69 1.29 20.87
CA VAL A 346 10.48 0.76 20.21
C VAL A 346 9.58 0.07 21.24
N LYS A 347 10.14 -0.74 22.15
CA LYS A 347 9.39 -1.42 23.22
C LYS A 347 8.66 -0.45 24.12
N GLU A 348 9.33 0.60 24.57
CA GLU A 348 8.73 1.62 25.46
C GLU A 348 7.64 2.42 24.72
N PHE A 349 7.87 2.74 23.45
CA PHE A 349 6.87 3.38 22.60
C PHE A 349 5.63 2.51 22.47
N ILE A 350 5.78 1.22 22.14
CA ILE A 350 4.67 0.28 21.99
C ILE A 350 3.92 0.12 23.33
N ASN A 351 4.62 0.05 24.45
CA ASN A 351 3.97 -0.03 25.78
C ASN A 351 3.11 1.21 26.06
N LYS A 352 3.61 2.40 25.78
CA LYS A 352 2.83 3.66 25.90
C LYS A 352 1.63 3.66 24.96
N LEU A 353 1.84 3.29 23.69
CA LEU A 353 0.79 3.17 22.69
C LEU A 353 -0.33 2.25 23.18
N THR A 354 0.02 1.05 23.64
CA THR A 354 -0.92 0.06 24.17
C THR A 354 -1.74 0.63 25.33
N LEU A 355 -1.08 1.25 26.30
CA LEU A 355 -1.74 1.82 27.47
C LEU A 355 -2.82 2.83 27.07
N TYR A 356 -2.52 3.74 26.17
CA TYR A 356 -3.47 4.77 25.73
C TYR A 356 -4.60 4.21 24.87
N MET A 357 -4.27 3.32 23.95
CA MET A 357 -5.28 2.72 23.08
C MET A 357 -6.24 1.83 23.86
N ASP A 358 -5.76 1.09 24.85
CA ASP A 358 -6.62 0.26 25.70
C ASP A 358 -7.58 1.12 26.54
N LYS A 359 -7.09 2.21 27.15
CA LYS A 359 -7.95 3.16 27.90
C LYS A 359 -9.06 3.74 27.01
N LEU A 360 -8.73 4.23 25.82
CA LEU A 360 -9.70 4.80 24.90
C LEU A 360 -10.62 3.73 24.30
N SER A 361 -10.12 2.52 24.09
CA SER A 361 -10.90 1.39 23.61
C SER A 361 -12.10 1.08 24.51
N ASP A 362 -11.88 1.02 25.81
CA ASP A 362 -12.95 0.77 26.79
C ASP A 362 -14.01 1.88 26.77
N ILE A 363 -13.57 3.13 26.56
CA ILE A 363 -14.50 4.27 26.43
C ILE A 363 -15.35 4.16 25.16
N VAL A 364 -14.72 3.79 24.03
CA VAL A 364 -15.46 3.61 22.75
C VAL A 364 -16.48 2.47 22.90
N ASP A 365 -16.09 1.35 23.48
CA ASP A 365 -16.99 0.21 23.69
C ASP A 365 -18.21 0.60 24.55
N ARG A 366 -17.99 1.33 25.67
CA ARG A 366 -19.10 1.81 26.50
C ARG A 366 -19.99 2.82 25.77
N ALA A 367 -19.42 3.70 24.94
CA ALA A 367 -20.19 4.65 24.16
C ALA A 367 -21.08 3.94 23.12
N LEU A 368 -20.55 2.94 22.42
CA LEU A 368 -21.29 2.16 21.43
C LEU A 368 -22.41 1.31 22.07
N LEU A 369 -22.22 0.79 23.29
CA LEU A 369 -23.26 0.06 24.00
C LEU A 369 -24.43 0.95 24.44
N LYS A 370 -24.18 2.22 24.77
CA LYS A 370 -25.22 3.17 25.19
C LYS A 370 -26.09 3.68 24.03
N VAL A 371 -25.64 3.53 22.81
CA VAL A 371 -26.27 4.10 21.61
C VAL A 371 -26.92 3.01 20.73
N LYS A 372 -26.75 1.73 21.12
CA LYS A 372 -27.54 0.61 20.56
C LYS A 372 -28.93 0.62 21.18
#